data_c063e2ceaa7985c310ed76ac8a18da04
#
_entry.id   c063e2ceaa7985c310ed76ac8a18da04
#
_cell.length_a   1.000
_cell.length_b   1.000
_cell.length_c   1.000
_cell.angle_alpha   90.00
_cell.angle_beta   90.00
_cell.angle_gamma   90.00
#
_symmetry.space_group_name_H-M   'P 1'
#
loop_
_entity.id
_entity.type
_entity.pdbx_description
1 polymer ?
#
loop_
_entity_poly.entity_id
_entity_poly.type
_entity_poly.pdbx_seq_one_letter_code
_entity_poly.pdbx_strand_id
1 'polypeptide(L)'
;LSNANGDGPLTLSNVHVAQSAGGSSTKADTDRQVTFGGRTTITLAAGEEIVSDSVAVTVPALSDLVVSFYVPQATHAITGHDFSSQTRYQAQGDVAGQPQIQAWADANYAFLTNVDVQGDDPQGAVVTLGASITDGYNSTFNANTRWPNDLAVRLAAAGKNVGVLNQGISGNRLLHDGAGLSATNRFTHDALDQTGVRWIVFSDDPINDLGDRPVPSAANLIDAEKDLIARAHARGIKVLCSTLTPFEGSDHWSPEGETARGQINAFIRGGDSGCDGVIDQDLATHDPQRPTWFLPAYDGGDHLHPNDAGYQAIANAVNLNFFTKPSVPVIATPQGCGSIGPGEGLLIGQTVVSCDGGYRLDLQGDSNAVLYKAGVPLWNTATVDRDAAGLRLDADGNFVLYSAFGTTLWQSGSGGHDTARLFVQGDGNMVIYDNAGPIWNTGTAGR
;
A
#
# COMPACT_ATOMS: atom_id res chain seq x y z
N LEU A 1 2.41 -8.61 14.16
CA LEU A 1 1.41 -9.14 15.10
C LEU A 1 0.70 -8.00 15.82
N SER A 2 -0.57 -8.13 16.10
CA SER A 2 -1.43 -7.03 16.56
C SER A 2 -2.31 -7.41 17.75
N ASN A 3 -2.46 -6.48 18.68
CA ASN A 3 -3.44 -6.44 19.75
C ASN A 3 -4.31 -5.17 19.64
N ALA A 4 -4.51 -4.66 18.42
CA ALA A 4 -5.18 -3.38 18.17
C ALA A 4 -6.60 -3.32 18.75
N ASN A 5 -7.33 -4.43 18.71
CA ASN A 5 -8.70 -4.55 19.23
C ASN A 5 -8.77 -5.25 20.59
N GLY A 6 -7.62 -5.48 21.26
CA GLY A 6 -7.57 -6.11 22.57
C GLY A 6 -8.12 -5.21 23.67
N ASP A 7 -8.73 -5.81 24.69
CA ASP A 7 -9.22 -5.14 25.92
C ASP A 7 -8.27 -5.31 27.12
N GLY A 8 -7.14 -5.98 26.89
CA GLY A 8 -6.11 -6.23 27.88
C GLY A 8 -4.79 -6.67 27.23
N PRO A 9 -3.74 -6.97 28.04
CA PRO A 9 -2.46 -7.37 27.50
C PRO A 9 -2.53 -8.73 26.83
N LEU A 10 -1.93 -8.85 25.63
CA LEU A 10 -1.74 -10.09 24.89
C LEU A 10 -0.30 -10.56 25.02
N THR A 11 -0.08 -11.74 25.59
CA THR A 11 1.25 -12.37 25.57
C THR A 11 1.30 -13.42 24.48
N LEU A 12 2.29 -13.32 23.60
CA LEU A 12 2.62 -14.30 22.57
C LEU A 12 4.02 -14.86 22.82
N SER A 13 4.19 -16.15 22.71
CA SER A 13 5.48 -16.81 22.87
C SER A 13 5.70 -17.88 21.82
N ASN A 14 6.95 -18.28 21.66
CA ASN A 14 7.34 -19.35 20.75
C ASN A 14 6.77 -19.15 19.33
N VAL A 15 6.98 -17.96 18.77
CA VAL A 15 6.50 -17.64 17.41
C VAL A 15 7.40 -18.28 16.38
N HIS A 16 6.83 -18.95 15.38
CA HIS A 16 7.53 -19.60 14.29
C HIS A 16 6.93 -19.24 12.94
N VAL A 17 7.74 -19.33 11.90
CA VAL A 17 7.32 -19.24 10.50
C VAL A 17 7.93 -20.39 9.71
N ALA A 18 7.12 -21.03 8.86
CA ALA A 18 7.54 -22.11 7.98
C ALA A 18 6.74 -22.13 6.68
N GLN A 19 7.28 -22.79 5.63
CA GLN A 19 6.48 -23.10 4.46
C GLN A 19 5.42 -24.14 4.79
N SER A 20 4.21 -23.95 4.24
CA SER A 20 3.13 -24.92 4.38
C SER A 20 3.46 -26.24 3.67
N ALA A 21 3.12 -27.35 4.30
CA ALA A 21 3.09 -28.67 3.69
C ALA A 21 1.65 -29.17 3.43
N GLY A 22 0.67 -28.28 3.66
CA GLY A 22 -0.76 -28.54 3.54
C GLY A 22 -1.44 -28.85 4.87
N GLY A 23 -2.65 -28.36 5.02
CA GLY A 23 -3.39 -28.47 6.28
C GLY A 23 -2.62 -27.82 7.44
N SER A 24 -2.62 -28.50 8.61
CA SER A 24 -1.88 -28.06 9.80
C SER A 24 -0.38 -28.41 9.78
N SER A 25 0.16 -28.86 8.65
CA SER A 25 1.54 -29.34 8.55
C SER A 25 2.46 -28.31 7.93
N THR A 26 3.72 -28.31 8.37
CA THR A 26 4.80 -27.45 7.84
C THR A 26 5.96 -28.29 7.30
N LYS A 27 6.75 -27.69 6.39
CA LYS A 27 8.01 -28.27 5.96
C LYS A 27 9.05 -28.02 7.04
N ALA A 28 9.42 -29.07 7.79
CA ALA A 28 10.26 -28.99 8.99
C ALA A 28 11.64 -28.32 8.75
N ASP A 29 12.22 -28.51 7.58
CA ASP A 29 13.53 -27.91 7.21
C ASP A 29 13.44 -26.38 6.98
N THR A 30 12.24 -25.85 6.77
CA THR A 30 11.98 -24.41 6.59
C THR A 30 11.56 -23.70 7.86
N ASP A 31 11.30 -24.42 8.95
CA ASP A 31 10.85 -23.84 10.22
C ASP A 31 11.92 -22.93 10.82
N ARG A 32 11.50 -21.74 11.24
CA ARG A 32 12.35 -20.74 11.90
C ARG A 32 11.63 -20.10 13.05
N GLN A 33 12.29 -20.04 14.20
CA GLN A 33 11.80 -19.25 15.31
C GLN A 33 11.90 -17.76 15.01
N VAL A 34 10.83 -17.05 15.30
CA VAL A 34 10.72 -15.59 15.15
C VAL A 34 10.99 -14.92 16.49
N THR A 35 11.74 -13.82 16.47
CA THR A 35 12.07 -13.04 17.68
C THR A 35 11.59 -11.59 17.54
N PHE A 36 11.61 -10.87 18.66
CA PHE A 36 11.19 -9.46 18.78
C PHE A 36 12.22 -8.75 19.65
N GLY A 37 13.18 -8.05 19.03
CA GLY A 37 14.34 -7.50 19.72
C GLY A 37 15.17 -8.61 20.40
N GLY A 38 15.32 -9.77 19.74
CA GLY A 38 16.01 -10.96 20.24
C GLY A 38 15.24 -11.78 21.28
N ARG A 39 13.99 -11.43 21.63
CA ARG A 39 13.17 -12.14 22.60
C ARG A 39 12.19 -13.08 21.89
N THR A 40 11.95 -14.25 22.47
CA THR A 40 10.99 -15.26 21.97
C THR A 40 9.60 -15.14 22.58
N THR A 41 9.42 -14.21 23.51
CA THR A 41 8.14 -13.89 24.16
C THR A 41 7.95 -12.38 24.18
N ILE A 42 6.77 -11.94 23.84
CA ILE A 42 6.35 -10.52 23.87
C ILE A 42 5.02 -10.37 24.58
N THR A 43 4.79 -9.21 25.15
CA THR A 43 3.48 -8.80 25.65
C THR A 43 3.13 -7.46 25.04
N LEU A 44 2.01 -7.42 24.32
CA LEU A 44 1.45 -6.23 23.69
C LEU A 44 0.34 -5.68 24.58
N ALA A 45 0.36 -4.40 24.90
CA ALA A 45 -0.76 -3.74 25.52
C ALA A 45 -1.96 -3.67 24.54
N ALA A 46 -3.14 -3.38 25.06
CA ALA A 46 -4.30 -3.09 24.23
C ALA A 46 -4.00 -1.92 23.27
N GLY A 47 -4.31 -2.08 22.00
CA GLY A 47 -4.03 -1.10 20.96
C GLY A 47 -2.62 -1.18 20.34
N GLU A 48 -1.75 -2.09 20.81
CA GLU A 48 -0.37 -2.18 20.29
C GLU A 48 -0.23 -3.18 19.15
N GLU A 49 0.71 -2.86 18.26
CA GLU A 49 1.19 -3.73 17.19
C GLU A 49 2.72 -3.82 17.25
N ILE A 50 3.26 -4.92 16.71
CA ILE A 50 4.71 -5.13 16.66
C ILE A 50 5.13 -5.82 15.38
N VAL A 51 6.27 -5.37 14.83
CA VAL A 51 6.98 -6.06 13.76
C VAL A 51 8.07 -6.93 14.38
N SER A 52 8.24 -8.15 13.87
CA SER A 52 9.29 -9.06 14.33
C SER A 52 10.67 -8.67 13.84
N ASP A 53 11.70 -9.25 14.43
CA ASP A 53 13.02 -9.30 13.81
C ASP A 53 12.93 -10.07 12.48
N SER A 54 13.81 -9.76 11.54
CA SER A 54 13.87 -10.46 10.25
C SER A 54 14.33 -11.90 10.42
N VAL A 55 13.76 -12.80 9.63
CA VAL A 55 14.00 -14.25 9.70
C VAL A 55 14.48 -14.76 8.35
N ALA A 56 15.57 -15.53 8.33
CA ALA A 56 16.11 -16.12 7.13
C ALA A 56 15.34 -17.39 6.74
N VAL A 57 14.31 -17.22 5.93
CA VAL A 57 13.54 -18.30 5.30
C VAL A 57 13.32 -17.99 3.83
N THR A 58 13.52 -18.97 2.96
CA THR A 58 13.19 -18.82 1.53
C THR A 58 11.69 -18.95 1.35
N VAL A 59 11.08 -17.94 0.73
CA VAL A 59 9.65 -17.92 0.41
C VAL A 59 9.48 -17.98 -1.09
N PRO A 60 9.15 -19.16 -1.68
CA PRO A 60 8.85 -19.25 -3.10
C PRO A 60 7.63 -18.37 -3.44
N ALA A 61 7.64 -17.76 -4.63
CA ALA A 61 6.50 -16.99 -5.09
C ALA A 61 5.21 -17.82 -5.04
N LEU A 62 4.11 -17.20 -4.59
CA LEU A 62 2.78 -17.81 -4.48
C LEU A 62 2.71 -19.04 -3.55
N SER A 63 3.70 -19.25 -2.68
CA SER A 63 3.65 -20.32 -1.69
C SER A 63 2.94 -19.87 -0.42
N ASP A 64 2.26 -20.82 0.23
CA ASP A 64 1.64 -20.58 1.53
C ASP A 64 2.68 -20.67 2.65
N LEU A 65 2.59 -19.74 3.59
CA LEU A 65 3.34 -19.75 4.85
C LEU A 65 2.42 -20.07 6.01
N VAL A 66 2.98 -20.74 7.02
CA VAL A 66 2.34 -20.94 8.32
C VAL A 66 3.09 -20.10 9.35
N VAL A 67 2.35 -19.19 9.99
CA VAL A 67 2.83 -18.50 11.20
C VAL A 67 2.16 -19.17 12.40
N SER A 68 2.94 -19.74 13.28
CA SER A 68 2.46 -20.39 14.50
C SER A 68 2.98 -19.71 15.76
N PHE A 69 2.17 -19.65 16.80
CA PHE A 69 2.52 -19.04 18.07
C PHE A 69 1.72 -19.64 19.20
N TYR A 70 2.26 -19.54 20.40
CA TYR A 70 1.59 -19.97 21.62
C TYR A 70 1.04 -18.77 22.39
N VAL A 71 -0.22 -18.88 22.81
CA VAL A 71 -0.91 -17.89 23.66
C VAL A 71 -1.03 -18.49 25.07
N PRO A 72 -0.15 -18.13 26.04
CA PRO A 72 -0.10 -18.78 27.34
C PRO A 72 -1.27 -18.43 28.28
N GLN A 73 -1.98 -17.32 27.97
CA GLN A 73 -3.09 -16.83 28.79
C GLN A 73 -4.31 -16.57 27.91
N ALA A 74 -5.49 -16.85 28.40
CA ALA A 74 -6.73 -16.54 27.71
C ALA A 74 -6.87 -15.01 27.51
N THR A 75 -7.32 -14.62 26.32
CA THR A 75 -7.69 -13.24 25.98
C THR A 75 -9.21 -13.13 25.87
N HIS A 76 -9.78 -12.00 26.27
CA HIS A 76 -11.23 -11.77 26.16
C HIS A 76 -11.59 -11.20 24.78
N ALA A 77 -10.88 -10.16 24.33
CA ALA A 77 -11.02 -9.63 22.98
C ALA A 77 -9.85 -10.12 22.11
N ILE A 78 -10.14 -10.40 20.86
CA ILE A 78 -9.18 -10.91 19.88
C ILE A 78 -9.10 -9.89 18.74
N THR A 79 -7.90 -9.41 18.44
CA THR A 79 -7.65 -8.76 17.16
C THR A 79 -7.67 -9.85 16.10
N GLY A 80 -8.69 -9.85 15.26
CA GLY A 80 -8.93 -10.92 14.32
C GLY A 80 -9.51 -10.41 13.01
N HIS A 81 -9.50 -11.28 12.01
CA HIS A 81 -10.16 -11.12 10.75
C HIS A 81 -11.15 -12.25 10.53
N ASP A 82 -12.41 -11.93 10.46
CA ASP A 82 -13.48 -12.88 10.18
C ASP A 82 -13.57 -13.14 8.65
N PHE A 83 -14.12 -14.28 8.26
CA PHE A 83 -14.29 -14.69 6.87
C PHE A 83 -13.00 -14.72 6.04
N SER A 84 -11.89 -15.16 6.66
CA SER A 84 -10.59 -15.23 5.98
C SER A 84 -10.57 -16.12 4.72
N SER A 85 -11.62 -16.92 4.48
CA SER A 85 -11.72 -17.96 3.45
C SER A 85 -10.52 -18.93 3.46
N GLN A 86 -9.86 -19.04 4.61
CA GLN A 86 -8.73 -19.92 4.87
C GLN A 86 -8.80 -20.53 6.27
N THR A 87 -8.25 -21.74 6.44
CA THR A 87 -8.24 -22.43 7.70
C THR A 87 -7.14 -21.91 8.62
N ARG A 88 -7.52 -21.49 9.83
CA ARG A 88 -6.63 -21.39 10.98
C ARG A 88 -6.68 -22.70 11.75
N TYR A 89 -5.55 -23.13 12.28
CA TYR A 89 -5.43 -24.34 13.10
C TYR A 89 -5.14 -23.99 14.55
N GLN A 90 -5.83 -24.65 15.48
CA GLN A 90 -5.65 -24.46 16.91
C GLN A 90 -5.39 -25.82 17.60
N ALA A 91 -4.52 -25.83 18.61
CA ALA A 91 -4.22 -27.01 19.42
C ALA A 91 -4.00 -26.65 20.89
N GLN A 92 -4.08 -27.63 21.75
CA GLN A 92 -3.80 -27.46 23.19
C GLN A 92 -2.30 -27.46 23.44
N GLY A 93 -1.87 -26.58 24.36
CA GLY A 93 -0.47 -26.47 24.77
C GLY A 93 0.43 -25.77 23.75
N ASP A 94 1.70 -25.67 24.05
CA ASP A 94 2.69 -25.09 23.18
C ASP A 94 3.18 -26.13 22.15
N VAL A 95 2.60 -26.06 20.96
CA VAL A 95 2.96 -26.90 19.80
C VAL A 95 3.49 -26.06 18.63
N ALA A 96 3.77 -24.76 18.86
CA ALA A 96 4.32 -23.90 17.84
C ALA A 96 5.67 -24.43 17.32
N GLY A 97 5.90 -24.33 16.02
CA GLY A 97 7.11 -24.88 15.36
C GLY A 97 7.10 -26.39 15.16
N GLN A 98 6.10 -27.13 15.64
CA GLN A 98 6.02 -28.55 15.34
C GLN A 98 5.58 -28.78 13.88
N PRO A 99 6.25 -29.70 13.16
CA PRO A 99 5.99 -29.91 11.74
C PRO A 99 4.61 -30.52 11.43
N GLN A 100 4.00 -31.15 12.44
CA GLN A 100 2.66 -31.72 12.36
C GLN A 100 1.99 -31.66 13.72
N ILE A 101 0.77 -31.16 13.77
CA ILE A 101 -0.01 -31.03 14.99
C ILE A 101 -1.39 -31.68 14.84
N GLN A 102 -1.95 -32.16 15.97
CA GLN A 102 -3.37 -32.47 16.05
C GLN A 102 -4.11 -31.19 16.42
N ALA A 103 -4.93 -30.69 15.51
CA ALA A 103 -5.58 -29.39 15.62
C ALA A 103 -7.06 -29.49 15.29
N TRP A 104 -7.85 -28.57 15.84
CA TRP A 104 -9.16 -28.24 15.31
C TRP A 104 -9.05 -27.04 14.38
N ALA A 105 -9.96 -26.94 13.42
CA ALA A 105 -9.98 -25.93 12.38
C ALA A 105 -10.94 -24.79 12.73
N ASP A 106 -10.58 -23.58 12.33
CA ASP A 106 -11.39 -22.37 12.42
C ASP A 106 -11.16 -21.55 11.14
N ALA A 107 -12.08 -20.65 10.78
CA ALA A 107 -12.03 -19.84 9.58
C ALA A 107 -11.58 -18.39 9.83
N ASN A 108 -11.23 -18.02 11.05
CA ASN A 108 -10.88 -16.66 11.44
C ASN A 108 -9.38 -16.55 11.72
N TYR A 109 -8.71 -15.53 11.20
CA TYR A 109 -7.35 -15.22 11.64
C TYR A 109 -7.35 -14.51 13.00
N ALA A 110 -6.27 -14.69 13.76
CA ALA A 110 -6.07 -14.02 15.03
C ALA A 110 -4.64 -13.48 15.13
N PHE A 111 -4.51 -12.24 15.57
CA PHE A 111 -3.27 -11.55 15.91
C PHE A 111 -2.24 -11.36 14.79
N LEU A 112 -2.37 -12.03 13.67
CA LEU A 112 -1.51 -11.85 12.49
C LEU A 112 -2.14 -10.81 11.56
N THR A 113 -1.38 -9.76 11.25
CA THR A 113 -1.79 -8.72 10.30
C THR A 113 -1.13 -8.90 8.94
N ASN A 114 0.20 -8.86 8.89
CA ASN A 114 0.97 -8.91 7.66
C ASN A 114 2.16 -9.86 7.76
N VAL A 115 2.64 -10.32 6.61
CA VAL A 115 3.93 -10.98 6.43
C VAL A 115 4.70 -10.24 5.35
N ASP A 116 5.77 -9.55 5.77
CA ASP A 116 6.65 -8.83 4.84
C ASP A 116 7.77 -9.75 4.38
N VAL A 117 8.10 -9.72 3.09
CA VAL A 117 9.19 -10.50 2.50
C VAL A 117 10.18 -9.59 1.79
N GLN A 118 11.47 -9.88 1.93
CA GLN A 118 12.51 -9.23 1.13
C GLN A 118 12.68 -10.01 -0.17
N GLY A 119 12.55 -9.33 -1.29
CA GLY A 119 12.80 -9.89 -2.62
C GLY A 119 14.01 -9.27 -3.27
N ASP A 120 14.59 -9.99 -4.24
CA ASP A 120 15.59 -9.44 -5.14
C ASP A 120 14.88 -8.47 -6.10
N ASP A 121 15.31 -7.20 -6.14
CA ASP A 121 14.73 -6.14 -6.97
C ASP A 121 13.20 -5.96 -6.84
N PRO A 122 12.67 -5.70 -5.63
CA PRO A 122 11.22 -5.54 -5.42
C PRO A 122 10.72 -4.30 -6.16
N GLN A 123 9.56 -4.43 -6.82
CA GLN A 123 8.89 -3.29 -7.46
C GLN A 123 7.98 -2.53 -6.51
N GLY A 124 7.80 -3.03 -5.29
CA GLY A 124 6.91 -2.50 -4.26
C GLY A 124 5.73 -3.40 -4.00
N ALA A 125 4.71 -2.86 -3.33
CA ALA A 125 3.47 -3.55 -3.00
C ALA A 125 2.25 -2.77 -3.51
N VAL A 126 1.20 -3.50 -3.89
CA VAL A 126 -0.14 -2.98 -4.10
C VAL A 126 -1.04 -3.41 -2.96
N VAL A 127 -1.69 -2.45 -2.33
CA VAL A 127 -2.76 -2.69 -1.35
C VAL A 127 -4.09 -2.72 -2.10
N THR A 128 -4.87 -3.77 -1.90
CA THR A 128 -6.26 -3.84 -2.37
C THR A 128 -7.16 -3.53 -1.18
N LEU A 129 -7.70 -2.31 -1.15
CA LEU A 129 -8.59 -1.81 -0.11
C LEU A 129 -10.03 -1.97 -0.59
N GLY A 130 -10.87 -2.60 0.22
CA GLY A 130 -12.25 -2.86 -0.15
C GLY A 130 -13.02 -3.61 0.93
N ALA A 131 -14.20 -4.05 0.59
CA ALA A 131 -15.09 -4.79 1.47
C ALA A 131 -15.08 -6.31 1.16
N SER A 132 -16.26 -6.95 1.14
CA SER A 132 -16.40 -8.40 0.99
C SER A 132 -15.94 -8.94 -0.37
N ILE A 133 -16.09 -8.17 -1.45
CA ILE A 133 -15.62 -8.58 -2.78
C ILE A 133 -14.08 -8.60 -2.82
N THR A 134 -13.43 -7.66 -2.13
CA THR A 134 -11.97 -7.63 -2.01
C THR A 134 -11.46 -8.66 -1.00
N ASP A 135 -12.15 -8.84 0.12
CA ASP A 135 -11.88 -9.89 1.11
C ASP A 135 -12.01 -11.30 0.49
N GLY A 136 -12.94 -11.48 -0.45
CA GLY A 136 -13.13 -12.70 -1.21
C GLY A 136 -14.27 -13.57 -0.70
N TYR A 137 -15.31 -12.97 -0.16
CA TYR A 137 -16.53 -13.68 0.27
C TYR A 137 -17.11 -14.50 -0.91
N ASN A 138 -17.57 -15.73 -0.68
CA ASN A 138 -17.98 -16.72 -1.70
C ASN A 138 -16.86 -17.28 -2.60
N SER A 139 -15.58 -16.95 -2.39
CA SER A 139 -14.50 -17.68 -3.04
C SER A 139 -14.36 -19.09 -2.48
N THR A 140 -13.84 -20.03 -3.28
CA THR A 140 -13.63 -21.42 -2.83
C THR A 140 -12.66 -21.44 -1.66
N PHE A 141 -13.14 -22.00 -0.53
CA PHE A 141 -12.40 -22.04 0.73
C PHE A 141 -11.06 -22.78 0.59
N ASN A 142 -9.97 -22.20 1.08
CA ASN A 142 -8.58 -22.67 0.97
C ASN A 142 -8.03 -22.75 -0.45
N ALA A 143 -8.70 -22.19 -1.47
CA ALA A 143 -8.23 -22.30 -2.85
C ALA A 143 -7.46 -21.06 -3.34
N ASN A 144 -7.42 -19.98 -2.54
CA ASN A 144 -6.77 -18.72 -2.93
C ASN A 144 -7.30 -18.14 -4.25
N THR A 145 -8.61 -18.20 -4.46
CA THR A 145 -9.32 -17.73 -5.67
C THR A 145 -9.98 -16.35 -5.51
N ARG A 146 -9.53 -15.56 -4.53
CA ARG A 146 -9.92 -14.15 -4.39
C ARG A 146 -9.28 -13.33 -5.51
N TRP A 147 -9.91 -12.26 -5.98
CA TRP A 147 -9.33 -11.46 -7.04
C TRP A 147 -7.93 -10.87 -6.71
N PRO A 148 -7.58 -10.50 -5.45
CA PRO A 148 -6.21 -10.09 -5.13
C PRO A 148 -5.19 -11.23 -5.27
N ASN A 149 -5.57 -12.49 -4.95
CA ASN A 149 -4.73 -13.67 -5.17
C ASN A 149 -4.51 -13.91 -6.68
N ASP A 150 -5.58 -13.83 -7.47
CA ASP A 150 -5.50 -13.95 -8.93
C ASP A 150 -4.65 -12.84 -9.56
N LEU A 151 -4.72 -11.62 -9.01
CA LEU A 151 -3.82 -10.53 -9.40
C LEU A 151 -2.36 -10.88 -9.09
N ALA A 152 -2.06 -11.46 -7.91
CA ALA A 152 -0.72 -11.89 -7.55
C ALA A 152 -0.17 -12.95 -8.52
N VAL A 153 -1.01 -13.92 -8.90
CA VAL A 153 -0.67 -14.95 -9.91
C VAL A 153 -0.34 -14.29 -11.25
N ARG A 154 -1.15 -13.34 -11.71
CA ARG A 154 -0.94 -12.61 -12.97
C ARG A 154 0.33 -11.76 -12.96
N LEU A 155 0.61 -11.09 -11.84
CA LEU A 155 1.83 -10.29 -11.67
C LEU A 155 3.08 -11.19 -11.72
N ALA A 156 3.07 -12.30 -10.99
CA ALA A 156 4.16 -13.27 -11.00
C ALA A 156 4.38 -13.86 -12.41
N ALA A 157 3.32 -14.26 -13.12
CA ALA A 157 3.39 -14.75 -14.49
C ALA A 157 3.93 -13.71 -15.48
N ALA A 158 3.70 -12.43 -15.24
CA ALA A 158 4.24 -11.31 -16.02
C ALA A 158 5.67 -10.91 -15.61
N GLY A 159 6.31 -11.63 -14.69
CA GLY A 159 7.65 -11.31 -14.18
C GLY A 159 7.71 -10.01 -13.37
N LYS A 160 6.60 -9.57 -12.78
CA LYS A 160 6.52 -8.39 -11.95
C LYS A 160 6.65 -8.78 -10.48
N ASN A 161 7.71 -8.28 -9.83
CA ASN A 161 7.97 -8.53 -8.41
C ASN A 161 7.23 -7.50 -7.54
N VAL A 162 5.90 -7.63 -7.47
CA VAL A 162 4.98 -6.76 -6.74
C VAL A 162 4.25 -7.60 -5.70
N GLY A 163 4.35 -7.23 -4.43
CA GLY A 163 3.54 -7.82 -3.36
C GLY A 163 2.08 -7.39 -3.49
N VAL A 164 1.14 -8.27 -3.18
CA VAL A 164 -0.30 -7.94 -3.12
C VAL A 164 -0.78 -8.13 -1.70
N LEU A 165 -1.23 -7.03 -1.08
CA LEU A 165 -1.77 -7.01 0.28
C LEU A 165 -3.29 -6.86 0.21
N ASN A 166 -4.00 -7.89 0.61
CA ASN A 166 -5.46 -7.84 0.69
C ASN A 166 -5.88 -7.21 2.02
N GLN A 167 -6.47 -6.02 1.95
CA GLN A 167 -7.04 -5.25 3.05
C GLN A 167 -8.56 -5.12 2.89
N GLY A 168 -9.20 -6.16 2.37
CA GLY A 168 -10.65 -6.31 2.34
C GLY A 168 -11.20 -6.64 3.73
N ILE A 169 -12.32 -6.04 4.10
CA ILE A 169 -13.07 -6.35 5.32
C ILE A 169 -14.53 -6.55 4.95
N SER A 170 -15.03 -7.79 5.05
CA SER A 170 -16.43 -8.10 4.68
C SER A 170 -17.41 -7.22 5.45
N GLY A 171 -18.33 -6.56 4.73
CA GLY A 171 -19.29 -5.61 5.30
C GLY A 171 -18.75 -4.20 5.58
N ASN A 172 -17.48 -3.92 5.27
CA ASN A 172 -16.89 -2.59 5.47
C ASN A 172 -17.57 -1.53 4.60
N ARG A 173 -17.53 -0.29 5.06
CA ARG A 173 -18.12 0.88 4.41
C ARG A 173 -17.06 1.95 4.17
N LEU A 174 -17.34 2.81 3.19
CA LEU A 174 -16.49 3.98 2.94
C LEU A 174 -16.64 5.03 4.03
N LEU A 175 -17.88 5.37 4.42
CA LEU A 175 -18.20 6.54 5.24
C LEU A 175 -18.32 6.25 6.74
N HIS A 176 -18.76 5.07 7.14
CA HIS A 176 -19.14 4.77 8.52
C HIS A 176 -18.48 3.49 9.04
N ASP A 177 -18.04 3.55 10.30
CA ASP A 177 -17.60 2.38 11.03
C ASP A 177 -18.76 1.38 11.22
N GLY A 178 -18.44 0.10 11.29
CA GLY A 178 -19.40 -0.97 11.44
C GLY A 178 -18.70 -2.31 11.49
N ALA A 179 -18.64 -3.01 10.37
CA ALA A 179 -17.73 -4.16 10.22
C ALA A 179 -16.29 -3.62 10.10
N GLY A 180 -15.67 -3.34 11.23
CA GLY A 180 -14.39 -2.64 11.34
C GLY A 180 -14.52 -1.12 11.18
N LEU A 181 -13.37 -0.43 11.22
CA LEU A 181 -13.29 0.99 10.90
C LEU A 181 -13.61 1.21 9.42
N SER A 182 -14.30 2.32 9.10
CA SER A 182 -14.59 2.71 7.71
C SER A 182 -13.32 2.87 6.89
N ALA A 183 -13.41 2.74 5.57
CA ALA A 183 -12.26 2.93 4.69
C ALA A 183 -11.59 4.29 4.93
N THR A 184 -12.37 5.37 5.16
CA THR A 184 -11.85 6.71 5.48
C THR A 184 -11.04 6.74 6.79
N ASN A 185 -11.46 5.98 7.80
CA ASN A 185 -10.80 5.94 9.12
C ASN A 185 -9.57 5.02 9.13
N ARG A 186 -9.62 3.86 8.44
CA ARG A 186 -8.53 2.89 8.40
C ARG A 186 -7.49 3.15 7.32
N PHE A 187 -7.74 4.07 6.39
CA PHE A 187 -6.92 4.28 5.19
C PHE A 187 -5.44 4.53 5.47
N THR A 188 -5.12 5.30 6.49
CA THR A 188 -3.73 5.57 6.86
C THR A 188 -3.04 4.29 7.29
N HIS A 189 -3.62 3.56 8.22
CA HIS A 189 -3.05 2.33 8.78
C HIS A 189 -3.03 1.19 7.75
N ASP A 190 -4.19 0.89 7.12
CA ASP A 190 -4.36 -0.31 6.28
C ASP A 190 -3.82 -0.14 4.86
N ALA A 191 -3.61 1.11 4.40
CA ALA A 191 -3.13 1.35 3.05
C ALA A 191 -1.86 2.19 2.99
N LEU A 192 -1.84 3.39 3.59
CA LEU A 192 -0.73 4.31 3.40
C LEU A 192 0.54 3.92 4.15
N ASP A 193 0.44 3.29 5.32
CA ASP A 193 1.56 2.90 6.18
C ASP A 193 2.05 1.47 5.91
N GLN A 194 1.51 0.78 4.90
CA GLN A 194 1.93 -0.57 4.56
C GLN A 194 3.33 -0.59 3.96
N THR A 195 4.13 -1.59 4.35
CA THR A 195 5.53 -1.74 3.93
C THR A 195 5.65 -1.81 2.41
N GLY A 196 6.41 -0.89 1.83
CA GLY A 196 6.72 -0.88 0.41
C GLY A 196 5.52 -0.54 -0.51
N VAL A 197 4.42 0.00 0.03
CA VAL A 197 3.24 0.37 -0.75
C VAL A 197 3.56 1.43 -1.81
N ARG A 198 3.04 1.23 -3.02
CA ARG A 198 3.17 2.14 -4.17
C ARG A 198 1.89 2.33 -4.92
N TRP A 199 1.05 1.34 -4.85
CA TRP A 199 -0.26 1.34 -5.49
C TRP A 199 -1.29 0.96 -4.47
N ILE A 200 -2.42 1.65 -4.52
CA ILE A 200 -3.63 1.27 -3.82
C ILE A 200 -4.67 1.01 -4.89
N VAL A 201 -5.32 -0.14 -4.84
CA VAL A 201 -6.57 -0.38 -5.55
C VAL A 201 -7.69 -0.06 -4.58
N PHE A 202 -8.44 1.00 -4.84
CA PHE A 202 -9.64 1.32 -4.10
C PHE A 202 -10.83 0.63 -4.77
N SER A 203 -11.54 -0.23 -4.05
CA SER A 203 -12.48 -1.18 -4.64
C SER A 203 -13.92 -1.00 -4.14
N ASP A 204 -14.45 -1.91 -3.34
CA ASP A 204 -15.89 -2.15 -3.19
C ASP A 204 -16.52 -1.63 -1.88
N ASP A 205 -15.78 -0.88 -1.04
CA ASP A 205 -16.34 -0.33 0.21
C ASP A 205 -17.66 0.43 -0.02
N PRO A 206 -17.82 1.29 -1.06
CA PRO A 206 -19.04 2.07 -1.25
C PRO A 206 -20.29 1.24 -1.49
N ILE A 207 -20.17 -0.01 -1.90
CA ILE A 207 -21.34 -0.87 -2.16
C ILE A 207 -22.18 -1.11 -0.89
N ASN A 208 -21.53 -1.21 0.26
CA ASN A 208 -22.19 -1.40 1.54
C ASN A 208 -22.88 -0.12 2.04
N ASP A 209 -22.29 1.06 1.74
CA ASP A 209 -22.97 2.34 1.99
C ASP A 209 -24.25 2.47 1.13
N LEU A 210 -24.24 1.98 -0.13
CA LEU A 210 -25.43 1.95 -0.99
C LEU A 210 -26.51 1.02 -0.46
N GLY A 211 -26.17 0.06 0.39
CA GLY A 211 -27.08 -0.80 1.13
C GLY A 211 -27.78 -0.11 2.30
N ASP A 212 -27.30 1.03 2.79
CA ASP A 212 -27.88 1.75 3.92
C ASP A 212 -29.23 2.40 3.59
N ARG A 213 -29.99 2.69 4.65
CA ARG A 213 -31.28 3.38 4.54
C ARG A 213 -31.34 4.54 5.57
N PRO A 214 -31.37 5.80 5.13
CA PRO A 214 -31.38 6.26 3.74
C PRO A 214 -30.06 6.01 3.01
N VAL A 215 -30.15 5.82 1.68
CA VAL A 215 -28.95 5.69 0.82
C VAL A 215 -28.17 7.01 0.83
N PRO A 216 -26.85 7.01 1.08
CA PRO A 216 -26.06 8.22 0.99
C PRO A 216 -26.00 8.74 -0.47
N SER A 217 -25.82 10.05 -0.63
CA SER A 217 -25.71 10.61 -1.98
C SER A 217 -24.40 10.16 -2.65
N ALA A 218 -24.44 9.97 -3.97
CA ALA A 218 -23.23 9.71 -4.73
C ALA A 218 -22.15 10.80 -4.53
N ALA A 219 -22.57 12.06 -4.35
CA ALA A 219 -21.66 13.17 -4.10
C ALA A 219 -20.83 12.96 -2.81
N ASN A 220 -21.46 12.51 -1.72
CA ASN A 220 -20.76 12.26 -0.46
C ASN A 220 -19.71 11.13 -0.62
N LEU A 221 -20.06 10.06 -1.34
CA LEU A 221 -19.16 8.95 -1.61
C LEU A 221 -17.99 9.37 -2.50
N ILE A 222 -18.27 10.10 -3.58
CA ILE A 222 -17.26 10.65 -4.50
C ILE A 222 -16.32 11.62 -3.78
N ASP A 223 -16.82 12.47 -2.89
CA ASP A 223 -15.98 13.41 -2.15
C ASP A 223 -15.05 12.68 -1.16
N ALA A 224 -15.53 11.60 -0.54
CA ALA A 224 -14.69 10.74 0.29
C ALA A 224 -13.60 10.02 -0.54
N GLU A 225 -13.94 9.48 -1.72
CA GLU A 225 -12.96 8.88 -2.63
C GLU A 225 -11.88 9.88 -3.06
N LYS A 226 -12.27 11.12 -3.40
CA LYS A 226 -11.32 12.19 -3.74
C LYS A 226 -10.37 12.52 -2.59
N ASP A 227 -10.85 12.52 -1.34
CA ASP A 227 -9.99 12.71 -0.16
C ASP A 227 -8.97 11.59 -0.04
N LEU A 228 -9.39 10.32 -0.19
CA LEU A 228 -8.47 9.17 -0.14
C LEU A 228 -7.42 9.24 -1.24
N ILE A 229 -7.82 9.58 -2.47
CA ILE A 229 -6.91 9.77 -3.61
C ILE A 229 -5.88 10.87 -3.30
N ALA A 230 -6.35 12.02 -2.80
CA ALA A 230 -5.46 13.15 -2.47
C ALA A 230 -4.47 12.78 -1.34
N ARG A 231 -4.91 12.04 -0.32
CA ARG A 231 -4.04 11.55 0.77
C ARG A 231 -2.98 10.57 0.26
N ALA A 232 -3.32 9.67 -0.67
CA ALA A 232 -2.36 8.75 -1.28
C ALA A 232 -1.34 9.52 -2.15
N HIS A 233 -1.79 10.45 -2.99
CA HIS A 233 -0.92 11.26 -3.83
C HIS A 233 0.02 12.15 -3.02
N ALA A 234 -0.41 12.66 -1.86
CA ALA A 234 0.46 13.41 -0.95
C ALA A 234 1.65 12.58 -0.43
N ARG A 235 1.57 11.24 -0.52
CA ARG A 235 2.66 10.29 -0.19
C ARG A 235 3.34 9.70 -1.43
N GLY A 236 3.02 10.17 -2.63
CA GLY A 236 3.57 9.63 -3.88
C GLY A 236 3.05 8.23 -4.24
N ILE A 237 1.95 7.79 -3.63
CA ILE A 237 1.32 6.50 -3.88
C ILE A 237 0.27 6.68 -4.98
N LYS A 238 0.26 5.80 -5.96
CA LYS A 238 -0.71 5.80 -7.06
C LYS A 238 -2.01 5.10 -6.66
N VAL A 239 -3.14 5.63 -7.13
CA VAL A 239 -4.46 5.06 -6.85
C VAL A 239 -5.10 4.55 -8.14
N LEU A 240 -5.44 3.27 -8.14
CA LEU A 240 -6.26 2.64 -9.17
C LEU A 240 -7.68 2.51 -8.62
N CYS A 241 -8.64 3.18 -9.24
CA CYS A 241 -10.02 3.14 -8.79
C CYS A 241 -10.79 2.05 -9.52
N SER A 242 -11.60 1.30 -8.78
CA SER A 242 -12.45 0.27 -9.36
C SER A 242 -13.88 0.77 -9.46
N THR A 243 -14.52 0.54 -10.61
CA THR A 243 -15.98 0.72 -10.70
C THR A 243 -16.69 -0.31 -9.83
N LEU A 244 -17.80 0.07 -9.23
CA LEU A 244 -18.62 -0.80 -8.39
C LEU A 244 -19.34 -1.83 -9.25
N THR A 245 -19.26 -3.10 -8.88
CA THR A 245 -19.94 -4.21 -9.54
C THR A 245 -21.46 -4.05 -9.53
N PRO A 246 -22.21 -4.72 -10.42
CA PRO A 246 -23.67 -4.75 -10.32
C PRO A 246 -24.11 -5.45 -9.05
N PHE A 247 -25.31 -5.14 -8.54
CA PHE A 247 -25.84 -5.73 -7.31
C PHE A 247 -27.38 -5.85 -7.30
N GLU A 248 -28.04 -5.67 -8.46
CA GLU A 248 -29.50 -5.86 -8.55
C GLU A 248 -29.87 -7.31 -8.26
N GLY A 249 -30.90 -7.48 -7.44
CA GLY A 249 -31.35 -8.77 -6.94
C GLY A 249 -30.84 -9.12 -5.54
N SER A 250 -29.83 -8.39 -5.04
CA SER A 250 -29.33 -8.55 -3.65
C SER A 250 -30.19 -7.79 -2.64
N ASP A 251 -30.05 -8.14 -1.36
CA ASP A 251 -30.71 -7.43 -0.26
C ASP A 251 -30.23 -5.98 -0.07
N HIS A 252 -29.07 -5.62 -0.63
CA HIS A 252 -28.50 -4.27 -0.59
C HIS A 252 -29.12 -3.35 -1.65
N TRP A 253 -29.74 -3.93 -2.68
CA TRP A 253 -30.19 -3.17 -3.83
C TRP A 253 -31.40 -2.26 -3.54
N SER A 254 -31.40 -1.11 -4.19
CA SER A 254 -32.55 -0.22 -4.37
C SER A 254 -32.38 0.63 -5.61
N PRO A 255 -33.47 1.19 -6.17
CA PRO A 255 -33.37 2.10 -7.31
C PRO A 255 -32.49 3.32 -7.04
N GLU A 256 -32.51 3.83 -5.80
CA GLU A 256 -31.70 4.95 -5.34
C GLU A 256 -30.23 4.55 -5.27
N GLY A 257 -29.92 3.37 -4.71
CA GLY A 257 -28.56 2.80 -4.64
C GLY A 257 -27.99 2.55 -6.03
N GLU A 258 -28.78 2.00 -6.96
CA GLU A 258 -28.33 1.79 -8.35
C GLU A 258 -28.08 3.13 -9.07
N THR A 259 -28.91 4.15 -8.84
CA THR A 259 -28.66 5.49 -9.38
C THR A 259 -27.33 6.06 -8.86
N ALA A 260 -27.06 5.92 -7.57
CA ALA A 260 -25.81 6.39 -6.98
C ALA A 260 -24.59 5.57 -7.50
N ARG A 261 -24.72 4.23 -7.62
CA ARG A 261 -23.69 3.37 -8.24
C ARG A 261 -23.33 3.84 -9.65
N GLY A 262 -24.35 4.11 -10.47
CA GLY A 262 -24.17 4.62 -11.84
C GLY A 262 -23.41 5.95 -11.87
N GLN A 263 -23.68 6.86 -10.93
CA GLN A 263 -22.99 8.15 -10.82
C GLN A 263 -21.53 7.98 -10.37
N ILE A 264 -21.27 7.10 -9.41
CA ILE A 264 -19.91 6.78 -8.94
C ILE A 264 -19.10 6.14 -10.07
N ASN A 265 -19.67 5.15 -10.77
CA ASN A 265 -19.00 4.49 -11.89
C ASN A 265 -18.70 5.46 -13.04
N ALA A 266 -19.62 6.40 -13.31
CA ALA A 266 -19.40 7.46 -14.30
C ALA A 266 -18.27 8.42 -13.88
N PHE A 267 -18.18 8.77 -12.59
CA PHE A 267 -17.09 9.58 -12.04
C PHE A 267 -15.74 8.85 -12.16
N ILE A 268 -15.67 7.57 -11.77
CA ILE A 268 -14.44 6.78 -11.85
C ILE A 268 -13.95 6.64 -13.30
N ARG A 269 -14.85 6.40 -14.25
CA ARG A 269 -14.52 6.34 -15.69
C ARG A 269 -14.15 7.70 -16.28
N GLY A 270 -14.53 8.79 -15.61
CA GLY A 270 -14.25 10.14 -16.06
C GLY A 270 -12.78 10.55 -15.89
N GLY A 271 -12.28 11.37 -16.81
CA GLY A 271 -10.88 11.84 -16.77
C GLY A 271 -10.53 12.73 -15.58
N ASP A 272 -11.52 13.27 -14.87
CA ASP A 272 -11.36 14.20 -13.73
C ASP A 272 -11.46 13.50 -12.36
N SER A 273 -11.48 12.17 -12.33
CA SER A 273 -11.56 11.40 -11.07
C SER A 273 -10.34 11.57 -10.18
N GLY A 274 -9.19 11.86 -10.77
CA GLY A 274 -7.90 11.89 -10.08
C GLY A 274 -7.25 10.51 -9.93
N CYS A 275 -7.92 9.43 -10.38
CA CYS A 275 -7.35 8.08 -10.36
C CYS A 275 -6.20 7.96 -11.37
N ASP A 276 -5.10 7.29 -10.99
CA ASP A 276 -3.97 7.00 -11.90
C ASP A 276 -4.32 5.92 -12.93
N GLY A 277 -5.39 5.17 -12.68
CA GLY A 277 -5.94 4.19 -13.60
C GLY A 277 -7.29 3.68 -13.14
N VAL A 278 -8.02 3.07 -14.06
CA VAL A 278 -9.37 2.53 -13.82
C VAL A 278 -9.35 1.02 -13.99
N ILE A 279 -9.98 0.31 -13.05
CA ILE A 279 -10.29 -1.12 -13.12
C ILE A 279 -11.80 -1.23 -13.29
N ASP A 280 -12.25 -1.53 -14.49
CA ASP A 280 -13.69 -1.57 -14.77
C ASP A 280 -14.30 -2.92 -14.36
N GLN A 281 -14.49 -3.10 -13.04
CA GLN A 281 -15.10 -4.30 -12.46
C GLN A 281 -16.57 -4.47 -12.90
N ASP A 282 -17.29 -3.36 -13.04
CA ASP A 282 -18.66 -3.37 -13.54
C ASP A 282 -18.72 -3.96 -14.96
N LEU A 283 -17.94 -3.43 -15.89
CA LEU A 283 -17.89 -3.96 -17.26
C LEU A 283 -17.42 -5.42 -17.32
N ALA A 284 -16.51 -5.80 -16.43
CA ALA A 284 -15.96 -7.16 -16.40
C ALA A 284 -16.95 -8.21 -15.88
N THR A 285 -17.95 -7.80 -15.10
CA THR A 285 -18.78 -8.74 -14.35
C THR A 285 -20.29 -8.66 -14.67
N HIS A 286 -20.76 -7.57 -15.26
CA HIS A 286 -22.20 -7.42 -15.53
C HIS A 286 -22.71 -8.29 -16.70
N ASP A 287 -23.98 -8.59 -16.67
CA ASP A 287 -24.71 -9.19 -17.81
C ASP A 287 -24.90 -8.11 -18.90
N PRO A 288 -24.34 -8.28 -20.12
CA PRO A 288 -24.47 -7.28 -21.19
C PRO A 288 -25.92 -6.98 -21.60
N GLN A 289 -26.87 -7.88 -21.30
CA GLN A 289 -28.29 -7.69 -21.59
C GLN A 289 -29.04 -7.02 -20.41
N ARG A 290 -28.47 -7.08 -19.21
CA ARG A 290 -29.01 -6.51 -17.98
C ARG A 290 -27.85 -5.91 -17.14
N PRO A 291 -27.33 -4.74 -17.49
CA PRO A 291 -26.08 -4.20 -16.88
C PRO A 291 -26.12 -3.94 -15.39
N THR A 292 -27.28 -4.02 -14.76
CA THR A 292 -27.47 -3.90 -13.31
C THR A 292 -27.35 -5.24 -12.56
N TRP A 293 -27.27 -6.35 -13.30
CA TRP A 293 -27.12 -7.73 -12.80
C TRP A 293 -25.73 -8.29 -13.09
N PHE A 294 -25.25 -9.14 -12.19
CA PHE A 294 -24.12 -10.00 -12.54
C PHE A 294 -24.42 -10.91 -13.75
N LEU A 295 -23.43 -11.15 -14.59
CA LEU A 295 -23.49 -12.25 -15.53
C LEU A 295 -23.70 -13.55 -14.72
N PRO A 296 -24.72 -14.40 -15.07
CA PRO A 296 -25.03 -15.58 -14.27
C PRO A 296 -23.86 -16.53 -14.02
N ALA A 297 -22.86 -16.57 -14.94
CA ALA A 297 -21.65 -17.37 -14.77
C ALA A 297 -20.70 -16.84 -13.70
N TYR A 298 -20.84 -15.58 -13.27
CA TYR A 298 -19.98 -14.88 -12.33
C TYR A 298 -20.63 -14.63 -10.96
N ASP A 299 -21.95 -14.86 -10.87
CA ASP A 299 -22.72 -14.65 -9.66
C ASP A 299 -22.47 -15.78 -8.64
N GLY A 300 -22.22 -15.42 -7.40
CA GLY A 300 -22.09 -16.36 -6.28
C GLY A 300 -23.42 -16.88 -5.74
N GLY A 301 -24.55 -16.38 -6.28
CA GLY A 301 -25.91 -16.83 -5.97
C GLY A 301 -26.70 -15.89 -5.03
N ASP A 302 -26.07 -14.85 -4.50
CA ASP A 302 -26.70 -13.81 -3.67
C ASP A 302 -26.83 -12.46 -4.40
N HIS A 303 -26.41 -12.40 -5.66
CA HIS A 303 -26.47 -11.24 -6.55
C HIS A 303 -25.65 -10.01 -6.05
N LEU A 304 -24.75 -10.23 -5.11
CA LEU A 304 -23.84 -9.21 -4.56
C LEU A 304 -22.38 -9.62 -4.70
N HIS A 305 -22.08 -10.89 -4.44
CA HIS A 305 -20.71 -11.41 -4.41
C HIS A 305 -20.41 -12.28 -5.63
N PRO A 306 -19.26 -12.09 -6.26
CA PRO A 306 -18.79 -12.99 -7.32
C PRO A 306 -18.50 -14.40 -6.81
N ASN A 307 -18.58 -15.39 -7.69
CA ASN A 307 -17.92 -16.68 -7.52
C ASN A 307 -16.47 -16.62 -8.03
N ASP A 308 -15.71 -17.73 -7.97
CA ASP A 308 -14.32 -17.79 -8.42
C ASP A 308 -14.12 -17.27 -9.85
N ALA A 309 -15.05 -17.58 -10.78
CA ALA A 309 -14.96 -17.10 -12.15
C ALA A 309 -15.18 -15.58 -12.26
N GLY A 310 -16.05 -15.02 -11.44
CA GLY A 310 -16.25 -13.57 -11.33
C GLY A 310 -15.03 -12.88 -10.72
N TYR A 311 -14.40 -13.46 -9.70
CA TYR A 311 -13.15 -12.97 -9.14
C TYR A 311 -12.01 -12.96 -10.14
N GLN A 312 -11.90 -14.04 -10.93
CA GLN A 312 -10.93 -14.10 -12.01
C GLN A 312 -11.21 -13.03 -13.09
N ALA A 313 -12.48 -12.73 -13.39
CA ALA A 313 -12.84 -11.67 -14.34
C ALA A 313 -12.43 -10.29 -13.81
N ILE A 314 -12.65 -10.00 -12.52
CA ILE A 314 -12.18 -8.78 -11.85
C ILE A 314 -10.65 -8.66 -11.93
N ALA A 315 -9.93 -9.71 -11.55
CA ALA A 315 -8.48 -9.72 -11.64
C ALA A 315 -7.99 -9.48 -13.07
N ASN A 316 -8.67 -10.05 -14.07
CA ASN A 316 -8.32 -9.89 -15.49
C ASN A 316 -8.56 -8.47 -16.02
N ALA A 317 -9.47 -7.70 -15.42
CA ALA A 317 -9.69 -6.30 -15.74
C ALA A 317 -8.52 -5.38 -15.32
N VAL A 318 -7.66 -5.85 -14.42
CA VAL A 318 -6.50 -5.07 -13.98
C VAL A 318 -5.44 -5.02 -15.08
N ASN A 319 -5.14 -3.82 -15.57
CA ASN A 319 -4.05 -3.60 -16.52
C ASN A 319 -2.70 -3.64 -15.79
N LEU A 320 -1.92 -4.69 -16.02
CA LEU A 320 -0.63 -4.89 -15.36
C LEU A 320 0.43 -3.83 -15.71
N ASN A 321 0.22 -3.01 -16.74
CA ASN A 321 1.12 -1.91 -17.08
C ASN A 321 1.09 -0.79 -16.05
N PHE A 322 0.10 -0.73 -15.16
CA PHE A 322 0.13 0.20 -14.03
C PHE A 322 1.26 -0.10 -13.04
N PHE A 323 1.64 -1.38 -12.91
CA PHE A 323 2.69 -1.84 -12.00
C PHE A 323 4.05 -1.82 -12.71
N THR A 324 4.51 -0.64 -13.05
CA THR A 324 5.85 -0.45 -13.59
C THR A 324 6.78 0.09 -12.51
N LYS A 325 8.00 -0.43 -12.45
CA LYS A 325 9.03 0.17 -11.61
C LYS A 325 9.29 1.57 -12.16
N PRO A 326 9.03 2.65 -11.40
CA PRO A 326 9.46 3.97 -11.81
C PRO A 326 10.98 3.92 -11.93
N SER A 327 11.53 4.33 -13.05
CA SER A 327 12.97 4.46 -13.18
C SER A 327 13.41 5.71 -12.42
N VAL A 328 14.27 5.54 -11.43
CA VAL A 328 15.02 6.69 -10.89
C VAL A 328 15.76 7.32 -12.06
N PRO A 329 15.56 8.60 -12.35
CA PRO A 329 16.29 9.24 -13.44
C PRO A 329 17.78 9.11 -13.22
N VAL A 330 18.55 8.92 -14.29
CA VAL A 330 20.02 8.93 -14.20
C VAL A 330 20.47 10.29 -13.64
N ILE A 331 21.20 10.27 -12.54
CA ILE A 331 21.70 11.47 -11.87
C ILE A 331 23.20 11.56 -12.16
N ALA A 332 23.59 12.55 -12.97
CA ALA A 332 24.98 12.83 -13.25
C ALA A 332 25.60 13.62 -12.09
N THR A 333 26.87 13.36 -11.79
CA THR A 333 27.60 14.12 -10.78
C THR A 333 27.82 15.57 -11.26
N PRO A 334 27.58 16.58 -10.41
CA PRO A 334 27.84 17.98 -10.73
C PRO A 334 29.29 18.22 -11.17
N GLN A 335 29.49 18.99 -12.22
CA GLN A 335 30.82 19.22 -12.83
C GLN A 335 31.51 20.50 -12.36
N GLY A 336 30.86 21.35 -11.58
CA GLY A 336 31.40 22.62 -11.11
C GLY A 336 31.27 22.84 -9.62
N CYS A 337 32.06 23.74 -9.04
CA CYS A 337 31.87 24.16 -7.66
C CYS A 337 30.52 24.86 -7.51
N GLY A 338 29.77 24.50 -6.48
CA GLY A 338 28.51 25.15 -6.10
C GLY A 338 27.40 25.11 -7.15
N SER A 339 27.53 24.36 -8.25
CA SER A 339 26.53 24.37 -9.32
C SER A 339 26.03 22.98 -9.66
N ILE A 340 24.73 22.90 -9.99
CA ILE A 340 24.05 21.71 -10.51
C ILE A 340 23.35 22.11 -11.79
N GLY A 341 23.69 21.44 -12.90
CA GLY A 341 23.05 21.62 -14.20
C GLY A 341 21.92 20.64 -14.49
N PRO A 342 21.23 20.78 -15.62
CA PRO A 342 20.20 19.84 -16.04
C PRO A 342 20.74 18.41 -16.12
N GLY A 343 20.05 17.47 -15.46
CA GLY A 343 20.46 16.07 -15.36
C GLY A 343 21.50 15.77 -14.27
N GLU A 344 22.14 16.79 -13.70
CA GLU A 344 23.07 16.65 -12.60
C GLU A 344 22.37 16.68 -11.24
N GLY A 345 23.04 16.16 -10.20
CA GLY A 345 22.49 16.13 -8.84
C GLY A 345 23.32 15.35 -7.85
N LEU A 346 22.70 14.97 -6.74
CA LEU A 346 23.33 14.26 -5.65
C LEU A 346 22.68 12.90 -5.42
N LEU A 347 23.48 11.87 -5.27
CA LEU A 347 23.08 10.60 -4.67
C LEU A 347 23.21 10.68 -3.14
N ILE A 348 22.61 9.73 -2.42
CA ILE A 348 22.73 9.62 -0.95
C ILE A 348 24.21 9.64 -0.54
N GLY A 349 24.51 10.48 0.45
CA GLY A 349 25.86 10.69 0.96
C GLY A 349 26.74 11.65 0.15
N GLN A 350 26.23 12.20 -0.97
CA GLN A 350 26.96 13.18 -1.77
C GLN A 350 26.69 14.63 -1.35
N THR A 351 27.61 15.51 -1.72
CA THR A 351 27.63 16.92 -1.32
C THR A 351 28.01 17.82 -2.50
N VAL A 352 27.38 18.98 -2.62
CA VAL A 352 27.84 20.12 -3.42
C VAL A 352 28.24 21.26 -2.50
N VAL A 353 29.45 21.81 -2.71
CA VAL A 353 30.02 22.91 -1.90
C VAL A 353 30.08 24.18 -2.71
N SER A 354 29.72 25.34 -2.11
CA SER A 354 29.88 26.68 -2.72
C SER A 354 31.34 26.93 -3.14
N CYS A 355 31.54 27.77 -4.14
CA CYS A 355 32.88 28.01 -4.69
C CYS A 355 33.88 28.64 -3.69
N ASP A 356 33.38 29.32 -2.67
CA ASP A 356 34.17 29.86 -1.56
C ASP A 356 34.38 28.88 -0.39
N GLY A 357 33.73 27.70 -0.45
CA GLY A 357 33.81 26.67 0.58
C GLY A 357 32.97 26.93 1.83
N GLY A 358 32.23 28.05 1.89
CA GLY A 358 31.49 28.46 3.09
C GLY A 358 30.19 27.68 3.35
N TYR A 359 29.59 27.14 2.29
CA TYR A 359 28.27 26.49 2.34
C TYR A 359 28.28 25.16 1.59
N ARG A 360 27.43 24.24 2.04
CA ARG A 360 27.30 22.94 1.37
C ARG A 360 25.86 22.45 1.40
N LEU A 361 25.43 21.81 0.31
CA LEU A 361 24.19 21.06 0.20
C LEU A 361 24.56 19.57 0.31
N ASP A 362 24.04 18.89 1.30
CA ASP A 362 24.21 17.44 1.52
C ASP A 362 22.91 16.73 1.25
N LEU A 363 22.93 15.63 0.49
CA LEU A 363 21.85 14.64 0.51
C LEU A 363 22.26 13.56 1.51
N GLN A 364 21.63 13.55 2.68
CA GLN A 364 22.04 12.74 3.83
C GLN A 364 21.52 11.29 3.74
N GLY A 365 22.12 10.39 4.55
CA GLY A 365 21.71 8.99 4.65
C GLY A 365 20.31 8.78 5.21
N ASP A 366 19.75 9.78 5.87
CA ASP A 366 18.37 9.81 6.38
C ASP A 366 17.35 10.30 5.33
N SER A 367 17.74 10.41 4.07
CA SER A 367 16.90 10.89 2.96
C SER A 367 16.59 12.39 2.94
N ASN A 368 17.15 13.18 3.85
CA ASN A 368 16.93 14.63 3.88
C ASN A 368 18.04 15.38 3.12
N ALA A 369 17.64 16.32 2.27
CA ALA A 369 18.59 17.25 1.67
C ALA A 369 18.69 18.50 2.52
N VAL A 370 19.92 18.86 2.96
CA VAL A 370 20.14 19.93 3.91
C VAL A 370 21.24 20.87 3.44
N LEU A 371 20.96 22.19 3.45
CA LEU A 371 21.93 23.25 3.22
C LEU A 371 22.56 23.67 4.56
N TYR A 372 23.89 23.62 4.64
CA TYR A 372 24.67 23.94 5.83
C TYR A 372 25.61 25.13 5.67
N LYS A 373 25.83 25.86 6.77
CA LYS A 373 26.99 26.76 7.00
C LYS A 373 27.75 26.29 8.22
N ALA A 374 29.02 25.91 8.06
CA ALA A 374 29.88 25.47 9.16
C ALA A 374 29.21 24.44 10.10
N GLY A 375 28.43 23.50 9.57
CA GLY A 375 27.70 22.47 10.32
C GLY A 375 26.34 22.91 10.88
N VAL A 376 25.94 24.16 10.72
CA VAL A 376 24.61 24.66 11.13
C VAL A 376 23.65 24.53 9.95
N PRO A 377 22.49 23.86 10.10
CA PRO A 377 21.50 23.74 9.03
C PRO A 377 20.79 25.09 8.80
N LEU A 378 20.70 25.51 7.56
CA LEU A 378 20.00 26.72 7.11
C LEU A 378 18.66 26.46 6.47
N TRP A 379 18.56 25.33 5.75
CA TRP A 379 17.38 24.90 5.03
C TRP A 379 17.41 23.38 4.83
N ASN A 380 16.25 22.75 4.67
CA ASN A 380 16.14 21.33 4.32
C ASN A 380 14.84 21.00 3.59
N THR A 381 14.76 19.82 2.99
CA THR A 381 13.58 19.29 2.29
C THR A 381 12.51 18.70 3.20
N ALA A 382 12.80 18.50 4.48
CA ALA A 382 11.91 17.84 5.47
C ALA A 382 11.49 16.42 5.04
N THR A 383 12.42 15.64 4.48
CA THR A 383 12.18 14.30 3.93
C THR A 383 12.89 13.18 4.70
N VAL A 384 13.13 13.37 5.99
CA VAL A 384 13.73 12.34 6.86
C VAL A 384 12.93 11.03 6.76
N ASP A 385 13.65 9.89 6.67
CA ASP A 385 13.10 8.53 6.58
C ASP A 385 12.14 8.28 5.39
N ARG A 386 12.33 9.01 4.28
CA ARG A 386 11.49 8.93 3.07
C ARG A 386 12.05 8.06 1.93
N ASP A 387 13.11 7.30 2.16
CA ASP A 387 13.67 6.35 1.19
C ASP A 387 14.16 7.01 -0.12
N ALA A 388 14.87 8.14 0.00
CA ALA A 388 15.39 8.87 -1.13
C ALA A 388 16.47 8.09 -1.88
N ALA A 389 16.50 8.20 -3.21
CA ALA A 389 17.57 7.70 -4.07
C ALA A 389 18.53 8.80 -4.52
N GLY A 390 17.99 10.00 -4.77
CA GLY A 390 18.80 11.11 -5.24
C GLY A 390 18.03 12.37 -5.53
N LEU A 391 18.74 13.47 -5.50
CA LEU A 391 18.27 14.84 -5.73
C LEU A 391 18.82 15.32 -7.08
N ARG A 392 17.97 15.75 -8.02
CA ARG A 392 18.35 16.09 -9.39
C ARG A 392 17.70 17.36 -9.87
N LEU A 393 18.44 18.17 -10.65
CA LEU A 393 17.85 19.22 -11.47
C LEU A 393 17.40 18.60 -12.80
N ASP A 394 16.10 18.54 -13.03
CA ASP A 394 15.53 17.97 -14.24
C ASP A 394 15.75 18.87 -15.46
N ALA A 395 15.57 18.32 -16.66
CA ALA A 395 15.78 19.04 -17.90
C ALA A 395 14.80 20.23 -18.09
N ASP A 396 13.67 20.19 -17.40
CA ASP A 396 12.68 21.28 -17.39
C ASP A 396 12.97 22.36 -16.34
N GLY A 397 14.07 22.24 -15.58
CA GLY A 397 14.46 23.19 -14.54
C GLY A 397 13.86 22.96 -13.17
N ASN A 398 13.09 21.90 -12.97
CA ASN A 398 12.59 21.51 -11.66
C ASN A 398 13.68 20.78 -10.86
N PHE A 399 13.89 21.17 -9.61
CA PHE A 399 14.84 20.49 -8.71
C PHE A 399 14.06 19.50 -7.84
N VAL A 400 14.32 18.20 -8.03
CA VAL A 400 13.46 17.12 -7.53
C VAL A 400 14.25 16.12 -6.71
N LEU A 401 13.75 15.79 -5.51
CA LEU A 401 14.20 14.65 -4.73
C LEU A 401 13.36 13.44 -5.08
N TYR A 402 14.02 12.41 -5.60
CA TYR A 402 13.39 11.16 -5.99
C TYR A 402 13.56 10.08 -4.91
N SER A 403 12.50 9.30 -4.67
CA SER A 403 12.60 8.07 -3.90
C SER A 403 13.42 7.01 -4.63
N ALA A 404 13.85 5.95 -3.94
CA ALA A 404 14.46 4.76 -4.55
C ALA A 404 13.60 4.15 -5.68
N PHE A 405 12.40 4.58 -5.81
CA PHE A 405 11.38 4.11 -6.72
C PHE A 405 10.99 5.13 -7.80
N GLY A 406 11.69 6.25 -7.88
CA GLY A 406 11.46 7.27 -8.90
C GLY A 406 10.21 8.14 -8.66
N THR A 407 9.56 8.05 -7.49
CA THR A 407 8.51 8.99 -7.11
C THR A 407 9.11 10.27 -6.54
N THR A 408 8.42 11.39 -6.74
CA THR A 408 8.84 12.69 -6.18
C THR A 408 8.57 12.72 -4.68
N LEU A 409 9.63 12.88 -3.87
CA LEU A 409 9.52 13.10 -2.42
C LEU A 409 9.43 14.57 -2.07
N TRP A 410 10.13 15.41 -2.85
CA TRP A 410 10.12 16.86 -2.73
C TRP A 410 10.48 17.48 -4.09
N GLN A 411 10.00 18.69 -4.35
CA GLN A 411 10.36 19.45 -5.53
C GLN A 411 10.33 20.96 -5.28
N SER A 412 11.15 21.70 -6.02
CA SER A 412 11.20 23.17 -5.97
C SER A 412 9.98 23.83 -6.62
N GLY A 413 9.30 23.15 -7.53
CA GLY A 413 8.21 23.72 -8.33
C GLY A 413 8.68 24.73 -9.40
N SER A 414 9.95 24.64 -9.82
CA SER A 414 10.57 25.54 -10.82
C SER A 414 10.56 24.95 -12.25
N GLY A 415 9.68 24.02 -12.55
CA GLY A 415 9.55 23.43 -13.89
C GLY A 415 9.10 24.43 -14.97
N GLY A 416 9.41 24.12 -16.23
CA GLY A 416 9.12 24.98 -17.39
C GLY A 416 10.28 25.89 -17.81
N HIS A 417 11.50 25.64 -17.28
CA HIS A 417 12.71 26.44 -17.50
C HIS A 417 13.89 25.57 -17.94
N ASP A 418 13.96 25.18 -19.20
CA ASP A 418 14.92 24.22 -19.77
C ASP A 418 16.39 24.68 -19.76
N THR A 419 16.65 25.96 -19.47
CA THR A 419 18.01 26.53 -19.34
C THR A 419 18.43 26.69 -17.87
N ALA A 420 17.64 26.21 -16.92
CA ALA A 420 17.85 26.42 -15.51
C ALA A 420 19.14 25.76 -14.99
N ARG A 421 19.78 26.41 -14.03
CA ARG A 421 20.92 25.91 -13.26
C ARG A 421 20.75 26.31 -11.80
N LEU A 422 21.07 25.39 -10.89
CA LEU A 422 21.08 25.65 -9.47
C LEU A 422 22.49 26.06 -9.01
N PHE A 423 22.56 27.00 -8.07
CA PHE A 423 23.80 27.45 -7.44
C PHE A 423 23.66 27.48 -5.92
N VAL A 424 24.63 26.85 -5.23
CA VAL A 424 24.90 27.05 -3.81
C VAL A 424 25.86 28.22 -3.73
N GLN A 425 25.36 29.39 -3.31
CA GLN A 425 26.08 30.66 -3.38
C GLN A 425 26.90 30.93 -2.12
N GLY A 426 27.96 31.76 -2.24
CA GLY A 426 28.81 32.18 -1.12
C GLY A 426 28.14 33.16 -0.16
N ASP A 427 26.93 33.64 -0.45
CA ASP A 427 26.08 34.40 0.48
C ASP A 427 25.17 33.53 1.37
N GLY A 428 25.20 32.23 1.15
CA GLY A 428 24.41 31.24 1.89
C GLY A 428 23.04 30.94 1.28
N ASN A 429 22.71 31.52 0.12
CA ASN A 429 21.48 31.19 -0.59
C ASN A 429 21.72 30.04 -1.59
N MET A 430 20.72 29.20 -1.76
CA MET A 430 20.66 28.26 -2.87
C MET A 430 19.60 28.75 -3.85
N VAL A 431 20.00 29.00 -5.10
CA VAL A 431 19.16 29.68 -6.09
C VAL A 431 19.16 28.93 -7.42
N ILE A 432 18.01 28.77 -8.03
CA ILE A 432 17.87 28.29 -9.41
C ILE A 432 17.68 29.54 -10.28
N TYR A 433 18.52 29.65 -11.30
CA TYR A 433 18.44 30.70 -12.32
C TYR A 433 18.12 30.08 -13.67
N ASP A 434 17.36 30.76 -14.46
CA ASP A 434 17.30 30.63 -15.93
C ASP A 434 17.95 31.83 -16.63
N ASN A 435 17.81 31.92 -17.95
CA ASN A 435 18.35 33.04 -18.73
C ASN A 435 17.69 34.41 -18.43
N ALA A 436 16.51 34.40 -17.78
CA ALA A 436 15.77 35.61 -17.44
C ALA A 436 16.03 36.08 -16.00
N GLY A 437 16.57 35.22 -15.12
CA GLY A 437 16.86 35.54 -13.73
C GLY A 437 16.57 34.42 -12.76
N PRO A 438 16.48 34.72 -11.43
CA PRO A 438 16.19 33.73 -10.42
C PRO A 438 14.73 33.27 -10.50
N ILE A 439 14.51 31.95 -10.53
CA ILE A 439 13.18 31.34 -10.61
C ILE A 439 12.76 30.63 -9.30
N TRP A 440 13.75 30.28 -8.47
CA TRP A 440 13.51 29.69 -7.16
C TRP A 440 14.71 29.94 -6.24
N ASN A 441 14.49 29.99 -4.91
CA ASN A 441 15.57 30.05 -3.94
C ASN A 441 15.15 29.59 -2.53
N THR A 442 16.13 29.30 -1.67
CA THR A 442 15.92 28.90 -0.27
C THR A 442 15.61 30.03 0.70
N GLY A 443 15.83 31.29 0.33
CA GLY A 443 15.65 32.46 1.20
C GLY A 443 16.65 32.53 2.35
N THR A 444 17.86 32.00 2.17
CA THR A 444 18.89 31.87 3.23
C THR A 444 20.07 32.84 3.06
N ALA A 445 19.97 33.80 2.14
CA ALA A 445 21.02 34.81 1.92
C ALA A 445 21.39 35.53 3.22
N GLY A 446 22.71 35.62 3.49
CA GLY A 446 23.24 36.33 4.68
C GLY A 446 23.06 35.63 6.03
N ARG A 447 22.61 34.37 6.03
CA ARG A 447 22.46 33.56 7.27
C ARG A 447 23.73 32.80 7.63
#